data_5addb505603fa8d06a714009bbf77dbf
#
_entry.id   5addb505603fa8d06a714009bbf77dbf
#
_cell.length_a   1.000
_cell.length_b   1.000
_cell.length_c   1.000
_cell.angle_alpha   90.00
_cell.angle_beta   90.00
_cell.angle_gamma   90.00
#
_symmetry.space_group_name_H-M   'P 1'
#
loop_
_entity.id
_entity.type
_entity.pdbx_description
1 polymer ?
#
loop_
_entity_poly.entity_id
_entity_poly.type
_entity_poly.pdbx_seq_one_letter_code
_entity_poly.pdbx_strand_id
1 'polypeptide(L)'
;MSPIIAIHMSAAIGAIVTGPVALWARKGAKQRPRLHRAFGYAWVTLMLATAISAVFIRDHKLPNIEGFTPIHLLVPVVFFSLFGAFWMLARGNVGGHARIMQRLYVLACIVTGFFTLLPGRYLGDLLWGHVGDLSPILRNTPRYVWALVGVLVVMGIAQMRERTQGLLRVSVPPVVMAAFSLGAAVSAFGRSPLASEALWLWLLAAAAIAGLFAITESSARYDAATRTFRLPGSWVPLVLFLGVFLARYFVAVRLSMQPDLIMDSAFVLPVATMYGAFSGVFLGRAAQLWRLPLRSNTPALAA
;
A
#
# COMPACT_ATOMS: atom_id res chain seq x y z
N MET A 1 -12.53 10.50 23.01
CA MET A 1 -12.58 9.22 22.25
C MET A 1 -13.24 8.18 23.13
N SER A 2 -14.27 7.47 22.65
CA SER A 2 -14.91 6.40 23.44
C SER A 2 -13.96 5.20 23.58
N PRO A 3 -14.02 4.43 24.69
CA PRO A 3 -13.16 3.25 24.87
C PRO A 3 -13.28 2.22 23.74
N ILE A 4 -14.50 2.04 23.19
CA ILE A 4 -14.72 1.10 22.09
C ILE A 4 -14.00 1.53 20.79
N ILE A 5 -13.95 2.83 20.50
CA ILE A 5 -13.21 3.37 19.35
C ILE A 5 -11.71 3.17 19.57
N ALA A 6 -11.21 3.35 20.79
CA ALA A 6 -9.80 3.11 21.11
C ALA A 6 -9.42 1.64 20.91
N ILE A 7 -10.23 0.71 21.40
CA ILE A 7 -10.03 -0.73 21.21
C ILE A 7 -10.03 -1.08 19.73
N HIS A 8 -11.05 -0.61 18.98
CA HIS A 8 -11.18 -0.85 17.56
C HIS A 8 -9.94 -0.36 16.79
N MET A 9 -9.53 0.88 17.03
CA MET A 9 -8.39 1.50 16.37
C MET A 9 -7.08 0.78 16.68
N SER A 10 -6.84 0.45 17.96
CA SER A 10 -5.64 -0.29 18.37
C SER A 10 -5.57 -1.68 17.75
N ALA A 11 -6.71 -2.40 17.72
CA ALA A 11 -6.79 -3.71 17.09
C ALA A 11 -6.56 -3.61 15.56
N ALA A 12 -7.15 -2.61 14.90
CA ALA A 12 -6.98 -2.40 13.47
C ALA A 12 -5.52 -2.05 13.11
N ILE A 13 -4.88 -1.16 13.84
CA ILE A 13 -3.45 -0.82 13.65
C ILE A 13 -2.57 -2.07 13.87
N GLY A 14 -2.84 -2.81 14.94
CA GLY A 14 -2.14 -4.07 15.21
C GLY A 14 -2.30 -5.08 14.08
N ALA A 15 -3.49 -5.20 13.47
CA ALA A 15 -3.74 -6.07 12.34
C ALA A 15 -2.97 -5.59 11.08
N ILE A 16 -2.90 -4.29 10.82
CA ILE A 16 -2.12 -3.73 9.71
C ILE A 16 -0.64 -4.09 9.85
N VAL A 17 -0.08 -4.04 11.06
CA VAL A 17 1.34 -4.31 11.32
C VAL A 17 1.66 -5.80 11.31
N THR A 18 0.82 -6.63 11.92
CA THR A 18 1.10 -8.08 12.07
C THR A 18 0.85 -8.87 10.78
N GLY A 19 -0.09 -8.45 9.94
CA GLY A 19 -0.44 -9.11 8.69
C GLY A 19 0.72 -9.29 7.71
N PRO A 20 1.50 -8.26 7.38
CA PRO A 20 2.66 -8.38 6.49
C PRO A 20 3.71 -9.36 7.00
N VAL A 21 3.95 -9.41 8.31
CA VAL A 21 4.91 -10.34 8.92
C VAL A 21 4.44 -11.79 8.73
N ALA A 22 3.16 -12.06 8.97
CA ALA A 22 2.58 -13.38 8.74
C ALA A 22 2.67 -13.79 7.26
N LEU A 23 2.38 -12.88 6.33
CA LEU A 23 2.45 -13.13 4.89
C LEU A 23 3.90 -13.34 4.43
N TRP A 24 4.84 -12.52 4.92
CA TRP A 24 6.25 -12.63 4.57
C TRP A 24 6.90 -13.92 5.08
N ALA A 25 6.54 -14.38 6.28
CA ALA A 25 7.11 -15.57 6.89
C ALA A 25 6.91 -16.88 6.09
N ARG A 26 6.01 -16.86 5.08
CA ARG A 26 5.73 -17.99 4.17
C ARG A 26 6.18 -17.74 2.74
N LYS A 27 6.86 -16.63 2.46
CA LYS A 27 7.42 -16.33 1.13
C LYS A 27 8.86 -16.79 1.00
N GLY A 28 9.22 -17.16 -0.24
CA GLY A 28 10.58 -17.57 -0.62
C GLY A 28 10.95 -19.00 -0.20
N ALA A 29 12.21 -19.36 -0.45
CA ALA A 29 12.75 -20.71 -0.18
C ALA A 29 12.87 -20.99 1.33
N LYS A 30 13.19 -19.98 2.13
CA LYS A 30 13.37 -20.09 3.59
C LYS A 30 12.07 -19.78 4.32
N GLN A 31 11.17 -20.76 4.41
CA GLN A 31 9.92 -20.63 5.15
C GLN A 31 10.14 -20.64 6.67
N ARG A 32 9.38 -19.81 7.40
CA ARG A 32 9.43 -19.67 8.87
C ARG A 32 8.08 -20.04 9.50
N PRO A 33 7.76 -21.33 9.63
CA PRO A 33 6.42 -21.79 10.03
C PRO A 33 6.01 -21.35 11.44
N ARG A 34 6.96 -21.28 12.38
CA ARG A 34 6.68 -20.79 13.74
C ARG A 34 6.28 -19.31 13.74
N LEU A 35 7.02 -18.49 13.00
CA LEU A 35 6.74 -17.07 12.86
C LEU A 35 5.39 -16.82 12.17
N HIS A 36 5.12 -17.56 11.09
CA HIS A 36 3.83 -17.49 10.40
C HIS A 36 2.66 -17.82 11.33
N ARG A 37 2.77 -18.88 12.14
CA ARG A 37 1.71 -19.25 13.09
C ARG A 37 1.51 -18.19 14.17
N ALA A 38 2.59 -17.71 14.79
CA ALA A 38 2.50 -16.71 15.84
C ALA A 38 1.84 -15.42 15.35
N PHE A 39 2.36 -14.84 14.27
CA PHE A 39 1.81 -13.61 13.70
C PHE A 39 0.47 -13.83 13.00
N GLY A 40 0.22 -15.01 12.44
CA GLY A 40 -1.08 -15.37 11.87
C GLY A 40 -2.19 -15.44 12.90
N TYR A 41 -1.95 -16.09 14.05
CA TYR A 41 -2.92 -16.11 15.16
C TYR A 41 -3.14 -14.72 15.76
N ALA A 42 -2.05 -13.95 15.99
CA ALA A 42 -2.17 -12.57 16.45
C ALA A 42 -3.03 -11.74 15.49
N TRP A 43 -2.77 -11.85 14.18
CA TRP A 43 -3.53 -11.14 13.15
C TRP A 43 -5.01 -11.52 13.14
N VAL A 44 -5.33 -12.82 13.20
CA VAL A 44 -6.72 -13.30 13.23
C VAL A 44 -7.45 -12.79 14.48
N THR A 45 -6.81 -12.83 15.65
CA THR A 45 -7.39 -12.30 16.91
C THR A 45 -7.66 -10.80 16.79
N LEU A 46 -6.73 -10.04 16.25
CA LEU A 46 -6.89 -8.59 16.05
C LEU A 46 -7.98 -8.29 15.03
N MET A 47 -8.10 -9.06 13.95
CA MET A 47 -9.18 -8.92 12.97
C MET A 47 -10.55 -9.21 13.57
N LEU A 48 -10.67 -10.24 14.41
CA LEU A 48 -11.91 -10.54 15.13
C LEU A 48 -12.25 -9.43 16.12
N ALA A 49 -11.29 -8.94 16.89
CA ALA A 49 -11.47 -7.83 17.80
C ALA A 49 -11.94 -6.56 17.06
N THR A 50 -11.34 -6.27 15.90
CA THR A 50 -11.72 -5.15 15.03
C THR A 50 -13.15 -5.34 14.49
N ALA A 51 -13.51 -6.52 14.01
CA ALA A 51 -14.84 -6.80 13.49
C ALA A 51 -15.92 -6.74 14.56
N ILE A 52 -15.66 -7.32 15.74
CA ILE A 52 -16.61 -7.32 16.87
C ILE A 52 -16.81 -5.88 17.39
N SER A 53 -15.71 -5.13 17.62
CA SER A 53 -15.81 -3.75 18.10
C SER A 53 -16.51 -2.82 17.10
N ALA A 54 -16.38 -3.07 15.79
CA ALA A 54 -17.08 -2.29 14.76
C ALA A 54 -18.62 -2.33 14.91
N VAL A 55 -19.18 -3.45 15.34
CA VAL A 55 -20.64 -3.59 15.54
C VAL A 55 -21.19 -2.59 16.55
N PHE A 56 -20.36 -2.18 17.52
CA PHE A 56 -20.75 -1.24 18.58
C PHE A 56 -20.47 0.23 18.23
N ILE A 57 -19.82 0.51 17.08
CA ILE A 57 -19.55 1.86 16.63
C ILE A 57 -20.67 2.30 15.68
N ARG A 58 -21.42 3.32 16.09
CA ARG A 58 -22.50 3.90 15.29
C ARG A 58 -22.03 5.21 14.67
N ASP A 59 -22.36 5.42 13.39
CA ASP A 59 -22.06 6.65 12.66
C ASP A 59 -23.33 7.14 11.95
N HIS A 60 -23.83 8.30 12.40
CA HIS A 60 -25.03 8.93 11.85
C HIS A 60 -24.70 10.06 10.86
N LYS A 61 -23.43 10.36 10.61
CA LYS A 61 -22.99 11.43 9.70
C LYS A 61 -22.96 11.00 8.23
N LEU A 62 -22.79 9.72 7.96
CA LEU A 62 -22.80 9.14 6.62
C LEU A 62 -24.17 8.52 6.30
N PRO A 63 -24.46 8.22 5.02
CA PRO A 63 -25.62 7.40 4.67
C PRO A 63 -25.61 6.12 5.51
N ASN A 64 -26.63 5.94 6.33
CA ASN A 64 -26.70 4.86 7.31
C ASN A 64 -28.12 4.34 7.49
N ILE A 65 -28.25 3.12 8.01
CA ILE A 65 -29.48 2.52 8.50
C ILE A 65 -29.26 2.29 10.00
N GLU A 66 -29.94 3.07 10.86
CA GLU A 66 -29.80 3.02 12.33
C GLU A 66 -28.34 3.12 12.83
N GLY A 67 -27.52 3.95 12.18
CA GLY A 67 -26.10 4.15 12.50
C GLY A 67 -25.17 3.10 11.89
N PHE A 68 -25.68 2.12 11.15
CA PHE A 68 -24.86 1.21 10.36
C PHE A 68 -24.61 1.80 8.97
N THR A 69 -23.37 2.06 8.65
CA THR A 69 -22.93 2.53 7.35
C THR A 69 -22.46 1.38 6.47
N PRO A 70 -22.28 1.55 5.15
CA PRO A 70 -21.83 0.48 4.25
C PRO A 70 -20.53 -0.22 4.67
N ILE A 71 -19.67 0.45 5.44
CA ILE A 71 -18.42 -0.15 5.95
C ILE A 71 -18.67 -1.31 6.92
N HIS A 72 -19.83 -1.34 7.58
CA HIS A 72 -20.18 -2.44 8.49
C HIS A 72 -20.42 -3.76 7.74
N LEU A 73 -20.62 -3.74 6.40
CA LEU A 73 -20.65 -4.93 5.58
C LEU A 73 -19.33 -5.70 5.61
N LEU A 74 -18.23 -5.04 6.00
CA LEU A 74 -16.97 -5.73 6.20
C LEU A 74 -16.98 -6.69 7.39
N VAL A 75 -17.86 -6.50 8.37
CA VAL A 75 -17.97 -7.41 9.52
C VAL A 75 -18.30 -8.83 9.07
N PRO A 76 -19.42 -9.10 8.38
CA PRO A 76 -19.69 -10.44 7.87
C PRO A 76 -18.63 -10.91 6.87
N VAL A 77 -18.07 -10.04 6.04
CA VAL A 77 -16.99 -10.39 5.11
C VAL A 77 -15.77 -10.92 5.86
N VAL A 78 -15.36 -10.31 6.98
CA VAL A 78 -14.25 -10.78 7.82
C VAL A 78 -14.58 -12.17 8.37
N PHE A 79 -15.75 -12.37 8.98
CA PHE A 79 -16.13 -13.66 9.57
C PHE A 79 -16.17 -14.78 8.52
N PHE A 80 -16.86 -14.58 7.41
CA PHE A 80 -16.94 -15.58 6.34
C PHE A 80 -15.60 -15.85 5.66
N SER A 81 -14.76 -14.83 5.49
CA SER A 81 -13.43 -15.01 4.91
C SER A 81 -12.51 -15.80 5.85
N LEU A 82 -12.50 -15.50 7.15
CA LEU A 82 -11.73 -16.26 8.14
C LEU A 82 -12.21 -17.70 8.21
N PHE A 83 -13.51 -17.92 8.30
CA PHE A 83 -14.09 -19.27 8.28
C PHE A 83 -13.67 -20.02 7.03
N GLY A 84 -13.86 -19.45 5.85
CA GLY A 84 -13.48 -20.06 4.58
C GLY A 84 -11.98 -20.33 4.46
N ALA A 85 -11.14 -19.44 4.98
CA ALA A 85 -9.69 -19.64 4.97
C ALA A 85 -9.26 -20.83 5.85
N PHE A 86 -9.84 -20.98 7.04
CA PHE A 86 -9.57 -22.14 7.91
C PHE A 86 -10.19 -23.42 7.38
N TRP A 87 -11.36 -23.34 6.75
CA TRP A 87 -11.97 -24.48 6.06
C TRP A 87 -11.09 -25.01 4.93
N MET A 88 -10.51 -24.11 4.11
CA MET A 88 -9.55 -24.49 3.07
C MET A 88 -8.30 -25.16 3.68
N LEU A 89 -7.82 -24.63 4.81
CA LEU A 89 -6.67 -25.19 5.51
C LEU A 89 -6.97 -26.60 6.05
N ALA A 90 -8.14 -26.81 6.64
CA ALA A 90 -8.59 -28.12 7.15
C ALA A 90 -8.71 -29.17 6.04
N ARG A 91 -9.00 -28.73 4.81
CA ARG A 91 -9.01 -29.58 3.60
C ARG A 91 -7.65 -29.75 2.93
N GLY A 92 -6.57 -29.30 3.55
CA GLY A 92 -5.21 -29.37 2.99
C GLY A 92 -4.94 -28.36 1.85
N ASN A 93 -5.92 -27.51 1.49
CA ASN A 93 -5.77 -26.52 0.43
C ASN A 93 -5.07 -25.25 0.94
N VAL A 94 -3.74 -25.34 1.13
CA VAL A 94 -2.90 -24.22 1.60
C VAL A 94 -2.94 -23.04 0.62
N GLY A 95 -3.02 -23.29 -0.69
CA GLY A 95 -3.12 -22.25 -1.71
C GLY A 95 -4.44 -21.46 -1.62
N GLY A 96 -5.55 -22.15 -1.35
CA GLY A 96 -6.86 -21.54 -1.10
C GLY A 96 -6.84 -20.65 0.15
N HIS A 97 -6.33 -21.20 1.27
CA HIS A 97 -6.11 -20.46 2.51
C HIS A 97 -5.31 -19.16 2.27
N ALA A 98 -4.15 -19.25 1.63
CA ALA A 98 -3.28 -18.11 1.38
C ALA A 98 -3.97 -17.02 0.54
N ARG A 99 -4.72 -17.40 -0.52
CA ARG A 99 -5.45 -16.45 -1.36
C ARG A 99 -6.54 -15.70 -0.60
N ILE A 100 -7.31 -16.40 0.24
CA ILE A 100 -8.37 -15.78 1.03
C ILE A 100 -7.76 -14.81 2.05
N MET A 101 -6.73 -15.23 2.80
CA MET A 101 -6.06 -14.39 3.80
C MET A 101 -5.43 -13.13 3.17
N GLN A 102 -4.77 -13.26 2.01
CA GLN A 102 -4.21 -12.11 1.29
C GLN A 102 -5.30 -11.12 0.84
N ARG A 103 -6.39 -11.62 0.26
CA ARG A 103 -7.51 -10.78 -0.19
C ARG A 103 -8.17 -10.07 0.99
N LEU A 104 -8.37 -10.78 2.09
CA LEU A 104 -8.93 -10.22 3.31
C LEU A 104 -8.02 -9.13 3.89
N TYR A 105 -6.69 -9.36 3.96
CA TYR A 105 -5.74 -8.35 4.41
C TYR A 105 -5.81 -7.08 3.55
N VAL A 106 -5.81 -7.22 2.23
CA VAL A 106 -5.88 -6.05 1.33
C VAL A 106 -7.21 -5.31 1.52
N LEU A 107 -8.33 -6.01 1.50
CA LEU A 107 -9.65 -5.38 1.59
C LEU A 107 -9.89 -4.77 2.97
N ALA A 108 -9.73 -5.54 4.04
CA ALA A 108 -10.11 -5.12 5.38
C ALA A 108 -9.04 -4.31 6.12
N CYS A 109 -7.75 -4.42 5.76
CA CYS A 109 -6.70 -3.64 6.39
C CYS A 109 -6.26 -2.46 5.51
N ILE A 110 -5.89 -2.72 4.24
CA ILE A 110 -5.31 -1.68 3.40
C ILE A 110 -6.39 -0.75 2.86
N VAL A 111 -7.40 -1.27 2.15
CA VAL A 111 -8.46 -0.43 1.56
C VAL A 111 -9.23 0.30 2.65
N THR A 112 -9.66 -0.41 3.70
CA THR A 112 -10.39 0.21 4.82
C THR A 112 -9.51 1.18 5.60
N GLY A 113 -8.21 0.87 5.79
CA GLY A 113 -7.25 1.78 6.41
C GLY A 113 -7.17 3.11 5.69
N PHE A 114 -7.15 3.11 4.36
CA PHE A 114 -7.22 4.35 3.58
C PHE A 114 -8.53 5.12 3.79
N PHE A 115 -9.67 4.42 3.92
CA PHE A 115 -10.94 5.07 4.24
C PHE A 115 -10.94 5.77 5.59
N THR A 116 -10.20 5.27 6.59
CA THR A 116 -10.10 5.92 7.91
C THR A 116 -9.27 7.19 7.89
N LEU A 117 -8.45 7.39 6.85
CA LEU A 117 -7.65 8.60 6.66
C LEU A 117 -8.40 9.70 5.91
N LEU A 118 -9.64 9.44 5.45
CA LEU A 118 -10.46 10.47 4.82
C LEU A 118 -10.93 11.51 5.87
N PRO A 119 -11.04 12.79 5.49
CA PRO A 119 -11.59 13.83 6.37
C PRO A 119 -13.01 13.46 6.86
N GLY A 120 -13.36 13.92 8.07
CA GLY A 120 -14.60 13.54 8.74
C GLY A 120 -14.53 12.19 9.47
N ARG A 121 -13.37 11.53 9.48
CA ARG A 121 -13.04 10.36 10.30
C ARG A 121 -12.02 10.74 11.36
N TYR A 122 -12.00 10.06 12.49
CA TYR A 122 -11.12 10.41 13.62
C TYR A 122 -9.64 10.54 13.21
N LEU A 123 -9.08 9.54 12.50
CA LEU A 123 -7.70 9.60 12.00
C LEU A 123 -7.55 10.59 10.84
N GLY A 124 -8.58 10.70 10.00
CA GLY A 124 -8.64 11.71 8.96
C GLY A 124 -8.61 13.13 9.54
N ASP A 125 -9.46 13.41 10.54
CA ASP A 125 -9.52 14.72 11.19
C ASP A 125 -8.21 15.06 11.91
N LEU A 126 -7.49 14.07 12.44
CA LEU A 126 -6.16 14.26 13.02
C LEU A 126 -5.12 14.69 11.95
N LEU A 127 -5.21 14.12 10.73
CA LEU A 127 -4.28 14.41 9.63
C LEU A 127 -4.65 15.70 8.90
N TRP A 128 -5.95 15.91 8.66
CA TRP A 128 -6.43 17.01 7.81
C TRP A 128 -6.77 18.28 8.61
N GLY A 129 -6.73 18.21 9.96
CA GLY A 129 -7.38 19.18 10.83
C GLY A 129 -8.90 18.94 10.81
N HIS A 130 -9.65 19.72 11.58
CA HIS A 130 -11.12 19.59 11.68
C HIS A 130 -11.82 20.07 10.40
N VAL A 131 -11.58 19.40 9.29
CA VAL A 131 -12.33 19.61 8.05
C VAL A 131 -13.65 18.85 8.18
N GLY A 132 -14.64 19.48 8.79
CA GLY A 132 -15.93 18.85 9.10
C GLY A 132 -16.76 18.48 7.87
N ASP A 133 -16.41 18.96 6.68
CA ASP A 133 -17.12 18.72 5.43
C ASP A 133 -16.13 18.40 4.30
N LEU A 134 -16.31 17.23 3.68
CA LEU A 134 -15.57 16.80 2.48
C LEU A 134 -16.06 17.49 1.20
N SER A 135 -17.25 18.09 1.24
CA SER A 135 -17.89 18.60 0.02
C SER A 135 -17.06 19.69 -0.67
N PRO A 136 -16.37 20.62 0.02
CA PRO A 136 -15.51 21.59 -0.63
C PRO A 136 -14.31 20.94 -1.33
N ILE A 137 -13.68 19.94 -0.67
CA ILE A 137 -12.53 19.23 -1.25
C ILE A 137 -12.96 18.48 -2.51
N LEU A 138 -14.08 17.74 -2.45
CA LEU A 138 -14.59 16.98 -3.58
C LEU A 138 -15.05 17.88 -4.74
N ARG A 139 -15.73 19.00 -4.43
CA ARG A 139 -16.20 19.96 -5.43
C ARG A 139 -15.04 20.69 -6.11
N ASN A 140 -13.99 21.03 -5.37
CA ASN A 140 -12.83 21.73 -5.90
C ASN A 140 -11.80 20.76 -6.53
N THR A 141 -12.01 19.44 -6.43
CA THR A 141 -11.15 18.45 -7.10
C THR A 141 -11.45 18.43 -8.59
N PRO A 142 -10.48 18.75 -9.46
CA PRO A 142 -10.68 18.75 -10.90
C PRO A 142 -11.11 17.37 -11.42
N ARG A 143 -11.97 17.35 -12.44
CA ARG A 143 -12.51 16.10 -13.01
C ARG A 143 -11.44 15.16 -13.53
N TYR A 144 -10.32 15.67 -14.04
CA TYR A 144 -9.21 14.84 -14.52
C TYR A 144 -8.57 14.01 -13.39
N VAL A 145 -8.65 14.45 -12.14
CA VAL A 145 -8.13 13.71 -10.97
C VAL A 145 -8.89 12.40 -10.80
N TRP A 146 -10.22 12.42 -10.96
CA TRP A 146 -11.06 11.22 -10.90
C TRP A 146 -10.80 10.28 -12.08
N ALA A 147 -10.59 10.84 -13.27
CA ALA A 147 -10.19 10.05 -14.43
C ALA A 147 -8.83 9.38 -14.19
N LEU A 148 -7.87 10.11 -13.60
CA LEU A 148 -6.56 9.55 -13.25
C LEU A 148 -6.68 8.39 -12.26
N VAL A 149 -7.51 8.52 -11.20
CA VAL A 149 -7.80 7.41 -10.28
C VAL A 149 -8.31 6.19 -11.04
N GLY A 150 -9.28 6.39 -11.93
CA GLY A 150 -9.82 5.31 -12.76
C GLY A 150 -8.73 4.61 -13.58
N VAL A 151 -7.85 5.38 -14.23
CA VAL A 151 -6.72 4.83 -15.00
C VAL A 151 -5.76 4.05 -14.10
N LEU A 152 -5.40 4.57 -12.92
CA LEU A 152 -4.50 3.90 -11.99
C LEU A 152 -5.09 2.59 -11.46
N VAL A 153 -6.41 2.56 -11.19
CA VAL A 153 -7.12 1.34 -10.79
C VAL A 153 -7.09 0.30 -11.90
N VAL A 154 -7.44 0.70 -13.15
CA VAL A 154 -7.41 -0.22 -14.31
C VAL A 154 -6.01 -0.75 -14.55
N MET A 155 -4.99 0.12 -14.53
CA MET A 155 -3.60 -0.29 -14.67
C MET A 155 -3.14 -1.23 -13.55
N GLY A 156 -3.56 -0.98 -12.31
CA GLY A 156 -3.25 -1.82 -11.17
C GLY A 156 -3.91 -3.20 -11.26
N ILE A 157 -5.19 -3.25 -11.63
CA ILE A 157 -5.93 -4.50 -11.82
C ILE A 157 -5.32 -5.31 -12.98
N ALA A 158 -4.93 -4.66 -14.07
CA ALA A 158 -4.25 -5.33 -15.19
C ALA A 158 -2.96 -6.02 -14.75
N GLN A 159 -2.30 -5.52 -13.70
CA GLN A 159 -1.08 -6.11 -13.15
C GLN A 159 -1.32 -7.29 -12.19
N MET A 160 -2.56 -7.59 -11.86
CA MET A 160 -2.92 -8.75 -11.03
C MET A 160 -2.90 -10.08 -11.81
N ARG A 161 -2.83 -10.03 -13.14
CA ARG A 161 -2.72 -11.20 -13.99
C ARG A 161 -1.27 -11.50 -14.34
N GLU A 162 -0.95 -12.77 -14.54
CA GLU A 162 0.35 -13.17 -15.10
C GLU A 162 0.50 -12.58 -16.49
N ARG A 163 1.70 -12.07 -16.80
CA ARG A 163 1.98 -11.44 -18.09
C ARG A 163 3.43 -11.63 -18.51
N THR A 164 3.65 -11.72 -19.82
CA THR A 164 4.96 -11.74 -20.44
C THR A 164 5.22 -10.38 -21.08
N GLN A 165 6.32 -9.74 -20.77
CA GLN A 165 6.65 -8.38 -21.22
C GLN A 165 8.12 -8.26 -21.59
N GLY A 166 8.42 -7.47 -22.64
CA GLY A 166 9.78 -7.11 -22.98
C GLY A 166 10.38 -6.07 -22.04
N LEU A 167 11.70 -5.88 -22.12
CA LEU A 167 12.48 -5.01 -21.23
C LEU A 167 11.93 -3.58 -21.12
N LEU A 168 11.58 -2.96 -22.24
CA LEU A 168 11.04 -1.58 -22.24
C LEU A 168 9.73 -1.48 -21.46
N ARG A 169 8.79 -2.38 -21.70
CA ARG A 169 7.48 -2.36 -20.99
C ARG A 169 7.60 -2.60 -19.49
N VAL A 170 8.64 -3.31 -19.06
CA VAL A 170 8.91 -3.56 -17.64
C VAL A 170 9.62 -2.37 -17.00
N SER A 171 10.49 -1.66 -17.75
CA SER A 171 11.34 -0.58 -17.23
C SER A 171 10.65 0.78 -17.21
N VAL A 172 9.78 1.06 -18.20
CA VAL A 172 9.13 2.38 -18.31
C VAL A 172 8.28 2.76 -17.08
N PRO A 173 7.36 1.91 -16.57
CA PRO A 173 6.52 2.32 -15.45
C PRO A 173 7.29 2.68 -14.16
N PRO A 174 8.31 1.91 -13.71
CA PRO A 174 9.09 2.28 -12.54
C PRO A 174 9.85 3.60 -12.70
N VAL A 175 10.46 3.81 -13.86
CA VAL A 175 11.22 5.05 -14.14
C VAL A 175 10.29 6.26 -14.18
N VAL A 176 9.16 6.15 -14.86
CA VAL A 176 8.14 7.21 -14.92
C VAL A 176 7.60 7.53 -13.52
N MET A 177 7.32 6.50 -12.70
CA MET A 177 6.83 6.71 -11.34
C MET A 177 7.87 7.35 -10.43
N ALA A 178 9.15 6.99 -10.56
CA ALA A 178 10.24 7.62 -9.82
C ALA A 178 10.41 9.09 -10.22
N ALA A 179 10.42 9.39 -11.53
CA ALA A 179 10.49 10.75 -12.04
C ALA A 179 9.27 11.59 -11.60
N PHE A 180 8.08 10.99 -11.63
CA PHE A 180 6.86 11.63 -11.18
C PHE A 180 6.88 11.93 -9.67
N SER A 181 7.44 11.05 -8.86
CA SER A 181 7.62 11.25 -7.41
C SER A 181 8.64 12.35 -7.13
N LEU A 182 9.77 12.40 -7.85
CA LEU A 182 10.73 13.48 -7.73
C LEU A 182 10.12 14.81 -8.14
N GLY A 183 9.42 14.85 -9.28
CA GLY A 183 8.68 16.03 -9.73
C GLY A 183 7.64 16.51 -8.72
N ALA A 184 7.02 15.57 -7.97
CA ALA A 184 6.12 15.91 -6.88
C ALA A 184 6.84 16.59 -5.72
N ALA A 185 7.97 16.05 -5.28
CA ALA A 185 8.77 16.64 -4.20
C ALA A 185 9.26 18.04 -4.60
N VAL A 186 9.80 18.20 -5.80
CA VAL A 186 10.27 19.50 -6.31
C VAL A 186 9.12 20.50 -6.45
N SER A 187 7.98 20.10 -7.00
CA SER A 187 6.83 21.02 -7.18
C SER A 187 6.20 21.42 -5.84
N ALA A 188 6.19 20.52 -4.86
CA ALA A 188 5.62 20.81 -3.54
C ALA A 188 6.56 21.65 -2.67
N PHE A 189 7.85 21.35 -2.69
CA PHE A 189 8.81 21.89 -1.72
C PHE A 189 9.98 22.67 -2.33
N GLY A 190 10.06 22.80 -3.66
CA GLY A 190 11.19 23.50 -4.31
C GLY A 190 11.31 25.01 -3.97
N ARG A 191 10.23 25.59 -3.42
CA ARG A 191 10.22 26.97 -2.89
C ARG A 191 10.37 27.04 -1.38
N SER A 192 10.47 25.89 -0.70
CA SER A 192 10.69 25.82 0.75
C SER A 192 12.13 26.19 1.07
N PRO A 193 12.41 26.86 2.20
CA PRO A 193 13.77 26.98 2.70
C PRO A 193 14.39 25.62 3.05
N LEU A 194 13.58 24.57 3.20
CA LEU A 194 13.99 23.19 3.49
C LEU A 194 14.11 22.33 2.23
N ALA A 195 14.18 22.94 1.00
CA ALA A 195 14.18 22.19 -0.25
C ALA A 195 15.38 21.25 -0.38
N SER A 196 16.56 21.68 0.06
CA SER A 196 17.79 20.86 0.03
C SER A 196 17.67 19.64 0.95
N GLU A 197 17.23 19.83 2.18
CA GLU A 197 17.03 18.77 3.17
C GLU A 197 15.96 17.77 2.70
N ALA A 198 14.88 18.29 2.15
CA ALA A 198 13.80 17.47 1.58
C ALA A 198 14.30 16.58 0.42
N LEU A 199 15.12 17.12 -0.48
CA LEU A 199 15.70 16.36 -1.58
C LEU A 199 16.71 15.31 -1.09
N TRP A 200 17.55 15.64 -0.11
CA TRP A 200 18.46 14.66 0.50
C TRP A 200 17.71 13.53 1.19
N LEU A 201 16.68 13.82 1.95
CA LEU A 201 15.86 12.79 2.60
C LEU A 201 15.10 11.95 1.58
N TRP A 202 14.58 12.57 0.51
CA TRP A 202 13.99 11.84 -0.60
C TRP A 202 15.00 10.85 -1.22
N LEU A 203 16.23 11.31 -1.51
CA LEU A 203 17.27 10.48 -2.11
C LEU A 203 17.70 9.33 -1.18
N LEU A 204 17.96 9.64 0.09
CA LEU A 204 18.34 8.64 1.09
C LEU A 204 17.27 7.58 1.29
N ALA A 205 16.00 7.98 1.40
CA ALA A 205 14.88 7.04 1.52
C ALA A 205 14.73 6.18 0.25
N ALA A 206 14.86 6.80 -0.94
CA ALA A 206 14.82 6.07 -2.20
C ALA A 206 15.96 5.05 -2.31
N ALA A 207 17.19 5.44 -1.98
CA ALA A 207 18.35 4.56 -2.00
C ALA A 207 18.25 3.43 -0.97
N ALA A 208 17.83 3.73 0.26
CA ALA A 208 17.66 2.73 1.33
C ALA A 208 16.63 1.68 0.93
N ILE A 209 15.45 2.09 0.47
CA ILE A 209 14.38 1.17 0.06
C ILE A 209 14.78 0.39 -1.20
N ALA A 210 15.38 1.04 -2.20
CA ALA A 210 15.87 0.35 -3.39
C ALA A 210 16.96 -0.69 -3.03
N GLY A 211 17.84 -0.37 -2.08
CA GLY A 211 18.85 -1.29 -1.56
C GLY A 211 18.24 -2.52 -0.87
N LEU A 212 17.17 -2.33 -0.07
CA LEU A 212 16.45 -3.45 0.54
C LEU A 212 15.86 -4.40 -0.51
N PHE A 213 15.32 -3.85 -1.61
CA PHE A 213 14.86 -4.67 -2.72
C PHE A 213 16.00 -5.36 -3.46
N ALA A 214 17.18 -4.75 -3.50
CA ALA A 214 18.34 -5.32 -4.17
C ALA A 214 18.82 -6.64 -3.54
N ILE A 215 18.61 -6.83 -2.23
CA ILE A 215 18.97 -8.05 -1.51
C ILE A 215 17.85 -9.09 -1.47
N THR A 216 16.66 -8.78 -1.98
CA THR A 216 15.53 -9.71 -2.06
C THR A 216 15.43 -10.35 -3.45
N GLU A 217 14.97 -11.60 -3.50
CA GLU A 217 14.79 -12.33 -4.75
C GLU A 217 13.52 -11.91 -5.47
N SER A 218 13.60 -11.79 -6.80
CA SER A 218 12.45 -11.58 -7.66
C SER A 218 11.78 -12.92 -7.97
N SER A 219 10.45 -12.96 -7.91
CA SER A 219 9.65 -14.10 -8.41
C SER A 219 9.44 -14.09 -9.93
N ALA A 220 9.95 -13.08 -10.62
CA ALA A 220 9.93 -13.00 -12.08
C ALA A 220 10.97 -13.94 -12.69
N ARG A 221 10.70 -14.43 -13.90
CA ARG A 221 11.63 -15.25 -14.68
C ARG A 221 11.96 -14.54 -15.98
N TYR A 222 13.21 -14.63 -16.40
CA TYR A 222 13.68 -14.15 -17.70
C TYR A 222 13.85 -15.31 -18.65
N ASP A 223 13.32 -15.16 -19.85
CA ASP A 223 13.50 -16.09 -20.97
C ASP A 223 14.50 -15.45 -21.95
N ALA A 224 15.69 -16.03 -22.05
CA ALA A 224 16.74 -15.54 -22.92
C ALA A 224 16.43 -15.75 -24.40
N ALA A 225 15.68 -16.80 -24.76
CA ALA A 225 15.34 -17.10 -26.14
C ALA A 225 14.37 -16.05 -26.75
N THR A 226 13.38 -15.63 -25.97
CA THR A 226 12.41 -14.62 -26.39
C THR A 226 12.73 -13.20 -25.92
N ARG A 227 13.76 -13.03 -25.10
CA ARG A 227 14.14 -11.75 -24.43
C ARG A 227 12.99 -11.12 -23.68
N THR A 228 12.17 -11.94 -23.02
CA THR A 228 11.00 -11.49 -22.29
C THR A 228 11.04 -11.87 -20.81
N PHE A 229 10.31 -11.10 -20.00
CA PHE A 229 10.14 -11.34 -18.58
C PHE A 229 8.74 -11.91 -18.33
N ARG A 230 8.68 -13.06 -17.69
CA ARG A 230 7.44 -13.64 -17.20
C ARG A 230 7.20 -13.13 -15.77
N LEU A 231 6.21 -12.27 -15.63
CA LEU A 231 5.87 -11.60 -14.38
C LEU A 231 4.65 -12.28 -13.77
N PRO A 232 4.76 -12.81 -12.53
CA PRO A 232 3.59 -13.30 -11.83
C PRO A 232 2.64 -12.16 -11.52
N GLY A 233 1.33 -12.43 -11.55
CA GLY A 233 0.32 -11.46 -11.17
C GLY A 233 0.52 -10.97 -9.74
N SER A 234 0.42 -9.66 -9.51
CA SER A 234 0.62 -9.05 -8.21
C SER A 234 -0.32 -7.87 -7.99
N TRP A 235 -0.89 -7.78 -6.79
CA TRP A 235 -1.70 -6.65 -6.35
C TRP A 235 -0.85 -5.47 -5.84
N VAL A 236 0.45 -5.71 -5.58
CA VAL A 236 1.38 -4.70 -5.05
C VAL A 236 1.43 -3.43 -5.91
N PRO A 237 1.47 -3.50 -7.26
CA PRO A 237 1.43 -2.30 -8.09
C PRO A 237 0.15 -1.47 -7.92
N LEU A 238 -1.01 -2.11 -7.75
CA LEU A 238 -2.27 -1.40 -7.50
C LEU A 238 -2.19 -0.57 -6.21
N VAL A 239 -1.72 -1.18 -5.12
CA VAL A 239 -1.57 -0.49 -3.82
C VAL A 239 -0.55 0.64 -3.92
N LEU A 240 0.57 0.42 -4.62
CA LEU A 240 1.58 1.46 -4.81
C LEU A 240 1.04 2.64 -5.64
N PHE A 241 0.34 2.39 -6.74
CA PHE A 241 -0.24 3.46 -7.57
C PHE A 241 -1.25 4.29 -6.78
N LEU A 242 -2.16 3.63 -6.07
CA LEU A 242 -3.14 4.32 -5.22
C LEU A 242 -2.48 5.01 -4.03
N GLY A 243 -1.48 4.37 -3.40
CA GLY A 243 -0.74 4.95 -2.27
C GLY A 243 -0.01 6.24 -2.66
N VAL A 244 0.73 6.22 -3.78
CA VAL A 244 1.41 7.42 -4.30
C VAL A 244 0.40 8.51 -4.65
N PHE A 245 -0.68 8.14 -5.33
CA PHE A 245 -1.73 9.09 -5.71
C PHE A 245 -2.35 9.74 -4.48
N LEU A 246 -2.79 8.95 -3.50
CA LEU A 246 -3.41 9.44 -2.27
C LEU A 246 -2.47 10.31 -1.46
N ALA A 247 -1.20 9.93 -1.35
CA ALA A 247 -0.17 10.73 -0.68
C ALA A 247 0.00 12.11 -1.36
N ARG A 248 0.08 12.14 -2.70
CA ARG A 248 0.15 13.40 -3.44
C ARG A 248 -1.11 14.24 -3.31
N TYR A 249 -2.26 13.62 -3.41
CA TYR A 249 -3.54 14.30 -3.25
C TYR A 249 -3.65 14.92 -1.86
N PHE A 250 -3.29 14.15 -0.82
CA PHE A 250 -3.24 14.64 0.55
C PHE A 250 -2.34 15.88 0.69
N VAL A 251 -1.10 15.80 0.21
CA VAL A 251 -0.15 16.93 0.29
C VAL A 251 -0.66 18.16 -0.47
N ALA A 252 -1.22 17.96 -1.67
CA ALA A 252 -1.77 19.05 -2.45
C ALA A 252 -2.94 19.77 -1.75
N VAL A 253 -3.86 19.02 -1.15
CA VAL A 253 -4.97 19.57 -0.38
C VAL A 253 -4.46 20.28 0.87
N ARG A 254 -3.54 19.69 1.62
CA ARG A 254 -2.96 20.31 2.82
C ARG A 254 -2.29 21.65 2.50
N LEU A 255 -1.46 21.69 1.47
CA LEU A 255 -0.78 22.91 1.04
C LEU A 255 -1.75 23.96 0.47
N SER A 256 -2.87 23.55 -0.15
CA SER A 256 -3.89 24.50 -0.62
C SER A 256 -4.70 25.13 0.53
N MET A 257 -4.88 24.38 1.63
CA MET A 257 -5.59 24.84 2.83
C MET A 257 -4.69 25.64 3.78
N GLN A 258 -3.43 25.26 3.88
CA GLN A 258 -2.43 25.83 4.77
C GLN A 258 -1.10 25.99 4.02
N PRO A 259 -0.92 27.06 3.24
CA PRO A 259 0.30 27.28 2.45
C PRO A 259 1.58 27.36 3.31
N ASP A 260 1.47 27.81 4.56
CA ASP A 260 2.59 27.96 5.48
C ASP A 260 3.25 26.62 5.88
N LEU A 261 2.58 25.49 5.65
CA LEU A 261 3.16 24.15 5.87
C LEU A 261 4.43 23.91 5.06
N ILE A 262 4.64 24.67 3.98
CA ILE A 262 5.91 24.63 3.21
C ILE A 262 7.13 25.06 4.03
N MET A 263 6.93 25.81 5.13
CA MET A 263 7.96 26.25 6.05
C MET A 263 8.12 25.30 7.26
N ASP A 264 7.20 24.37 7.45
CA ASP A 264 7.19 23.48 8.60
C ASP A 264 7.99 22.19 8.33
N SER A 265 9.11 22.06 9.05
CA SER A 265 9.97 20.86 8.96
C SER A 265 9.23 19.58 9.36
N ALA A 266 8.29 19.63 10.31
CA ALA A 266 7.49 18.48 10.73
C ALA A 266 6.53 17.99 9.66
N PHE A 267 6.23 18.83 8.66
CA PHE A 267 5.45 18.44 7.48
C PHE A 267 6.34 18.08 6.29
N VAL A 268 7.30 18.95 5.94
CA VAL A 268 8.12 18.83 4.71
C VAL A 268 8.98 17.58 4.72
N LEU A 269 9.71 17.33 5.82
CA LEU A 269 10.71 16.26 5.85
C LEU A 269 10.08 14.84 5.84
N PRO A 270 9.03 14.53 6.62
CA PRO A 270 8.35 13.24 6.51
C PRO A 270 7.71 12.99 5.15
N VAL A 271 7.11 14.02 4.53
CA VAL A 271 6.50 13.88 3.21
C VAL A 271 7.55 13.62 2.13
N ALA A 272 8.68 14.33 2.17
CA ALA A 272 9.79 14.09 1.25
C ALA A 272 10.35 12.67 1.41
N THR A 273 10.53 12.20 2.64
CA THR A 273 10.96 10.84 2.96
C THR A 273 9.97 9.80 2.40
N MET A 274 8.68 10.02 2.59
CA MET A 274 7.62 9.15 2.06
C MET A 274 7.66 9.08 0.52
N TYR A 275 7.82 10.20 -0.16
CA TYR A 275 7.96 10.22 -1.63
C TYR A 275 9.22 9.48 -2.09
N GLY A 276 10.33 9.66 -1.37
CA GLY A 276 11.56 8.90 -1.61
C GLY A 276 11.36 7.40 -1.44
N ALA A 277 10.69 6.98 -0.38
CA ALA A 277 10.39 5.57 -0.13
C ALA A 277 9.56 4.94 -1.26
N PHE A 278 8.53 5.61 -1.77
CA PHE A 278 7.78 5.14 -2.94
C PHE A 278 8.67 4.99 -4.17
N SER A 279 9.53 5.98 -4.45
CA SER A 279 10.49 5.90 -5.56
C SER A 279 11.43 4.71 -5.40
N GLY A 280 11.92 4.47 -4.18
CA GLY A 280 12.79 3.35 -3.85
C GLY A 280 12.14 1.98 -4.13
N VAL A 281 10.85 1.82 -3.84
CA VAL A 281 10.12 0.58 -4.16
C VAL A 281 10.08 0.36 -5.69
N PHE A 282 9.78 1.38 -6.47
CA PHE A 282 9.73 1.25 -7.94
C PHE A 282 11.11 0.97 -8.53
N LEU A 283 12.12 1.74 -8.14
CA LEU A 283 13.50 1.58 -8.63
C LEU A 283 14.10 0.24 -8.18
N GLY A 284 13.86 -0.18 -6.94
CA GLY A 284 14.34 -1.45 -6.43
C GLY A 284 13.72 -2.64 -7.17
N ARG A 285 12.42 -2.60 -7.46
CA ARG A 285 11.77 -3.63 -8.27
C ARG A 285 12.30 -3.65 -9.71
N ALA A 286 12.54 -2.49 -10.31
CA ALA A 286 13.15 -2.41 -11.63
C ALA A 286 14.57 -3.01 -11.62
N ALA A 287 15.39 -2.65 -10.63
CA ALA A 287 16.73 -3.18 -10.47
C ALA A 287 16.77 -4.70 -10.31
N GLN A 288 15.81 -5.29 -9.57
CA GLN A 288 15.66 -6.74 -9.48
C GLN A 288 15.46 -7.39 -10.86
N LEU A 289 14.61 -6.78 -11.70
CA LEU A 289 14.31 -7.32 -13.03
C LEU A 289 15.49 -7.15 -13.98
N TRP A 290 16.21 -6.01 -13.94
CA TRP A 290 17.37 -5.75 -14.78
C TRP A 290 18.55 -6.70 -14.46
N ARG A 291 18.62 -7.26 -13.28
CA ARG A 291 19.65 -8.24 -12.90
C ARG A 291 19.40 -9.65 -13.46
N LEU A 292 18.15 -9.99 -13.82
CA LEU A 292 17.83 -11.33 -14.31
C LEU A 292 18.56 -11.70 -15.62
N PRO A 293 18.62 -10.85 -16.65
CA PRO A 293 19.40 -11.14 -17.86
C PRO A 293 20.91 -11.30 -17.59
N LEU A 294 21.45 -10.52 -16.65
CA LEU A 294 22.87 -10.57 -16.30
C LEU A 294 23.24 -11.91 -15.65
N ARG A 295 22.33 -12.46 -14.82
CA ARG A 295 22.53 -13.75 -14.16
C ARG A 295 22.39 -14.94 -15.12
N SER A 296 21.52 -14.83 -16.13
CA SER A 296 21.31 -15.89 -17.12
C SER A 296 22.48 -16.03 -18.10
N ASN A 297 23.29 -14.97 -18.27
CA ASN A 297 24.45 -14.94 -19.15
C ASN A 297 25.77 -15.33 -18.42
N THR A 298 25.74 -15.59 -17.11
CA THR A 298 26.92 -16.11 -16.40
C THR A 298 26.98 -17.61 -16.66
N PRO A 299 28.02 -18.14 -17.39
CA PRO A 299 28.21 -19.58 -17.53
C PRO A 299 28.32 -20.16 -16.13
N ALA A 300 27.58 -21.26 -15.87
CA ALA A 300 27.84 -22.05 -14.67
C ALA A 300 29.33 -22.43 -14.69
N LEU A 301 30.12 -21.82 -13.82
CA LEU A 301 31.45 -22.29 -13.56
C LEU A 301 31.26 -23.72 -13.09
N ALA A 302 31.65 -24.66 -13.96
CA ALA A 302 31.63 -26.07 -13.70
C ALA A 302 32.44 -26.31 -12.42
N ALA A 303 31.74 -26.75 -11.36
CA ALA A 303 32.33 -27.27 -10.17
C ALA A 303 32.59 -28.77 -10.35
#